data_bfd871913ee9d72ee379c931eec2e04d
#
_entry.id   bfd871913ee9d72ee379c931eec2e04d
#
_cell.length_a   1.000
_cell.length_b   1.000
_cell.length_c   1.000
_cell.angle_alpha   90.00
_cell.angle_beta   90.00
_cell.angle_gamma   90.00
#
_symmetry.space_group_name_H-M   'P 1'
#
loop_
_entity.id
_entity.type
_entity.pdbx_description
1 polymer ?
#
loop_
_entity_poly.entity_id
_entity_poly.type
_entity_poly.pdbx_seq_one_letter_code
_entity_poly.pdbx_strand_id
1 'polypeptide(L)'
;TVASGLIAIPVTGAKVMPMVSYQHGTVYGKDWVPSFPEQNCENRLAIAQFAGQGYVLIGADYFGLGTSKEKDSYIVTDCQVQASYDMYQAALTILAKEGITVSDFFLTGWSQGGVISMSYLEKLESYRIKVKAVGTAAAQCDAYVMTNGFLQHPRSIDGPWVTTMFILTAFSFEEYYQIPGLAQGFF
;
A
#
# COMPACT_ATOMS: atom_id res chain seq x y z
N THR A 1 -1.04 -17.51 -5.73
CA THR A 1 -1.71 -16.56 -4.81
C THR A 1 -2.63 -15.66 -5.61
N VAL A 2 -3.84 -15.41 -5.08
CA VAL A 2 -4.79 -14.46 -5.64
C VAL A 2 -4.76 -13.20 -4.77
N ALA A 3 -4.68 -12.05 -5.42
CA ALA A 3 -4.74 -10.76 -4.78
C ALA A 3 -5.78 -9.88 -5.48
N SER A 4 -6.22 -8.83 -4.81
CA SER A 4 -7.18 -7.86 -5.31
C SER A 4 -6.63 -6.43 -5.22
N GLY A 5 -7.32 -5.51 -5.88
CA GLY A 5 -7.00 -4.10 -5.86
C GLY A 5 -8.03 -3.29 -6.61
N LEU A 6 -7.82 -1.98 -6.66
CA LEU A 6 -8.69 -1.01 -7.30
C LEU A 6 -8.02 -0.43 -8.55
N ILE A 7 -8.80 -0.26 -9.61
CA ILE A 7 -8.49 0.65 -10.70
C ILE A 7 -9.66 1.64 -10.83
N ALA A 8 -9.42 2.91 -10.55
CA ALA A 8 -10.40 3.97 -10.77
C ALA A 8 -10.01 4.78 -12.01
N ILE A 9 -10.84 4.72 -13.04
CA ILE A 9 -10.61 5.39 -14.32
C ILE A 9 -11.55 6.60 -14.43
N PRO A 10 -11.03 7.82 -14.63
CA PRO A 10 -11.86 9.00 -14.84
C PRO A 10 -12.75 8.91 -16.07
N VAL A 11 -13.99 9.29 -15.95
CA VAL A 11 -14.94 9.33 -17.08
C VAL A 11 -14.78 10.66 -17.84
N THR A 12 -13.66 10.84 -18.51
CA THR A 12 -13.34 12.09 -19.24
C THR A 12 -13.38 11.95 -20.75
N GLY A 13 -13.40 10.71 -21.27
CA GLY A 13 -13.24 10.42 -22.68
C GLY A 13 -11.80 10.52 -23.20
N ALA A 14 -10.84 10.99 -22.38
CA ALA A 14 -9.43 11.06 -22.75
C ALA A 14 -8.84 9.66 -22.93
N LYS A 15 -7.95 9.50 -23.92
CA LYS A 15 -7.25 8.23 -24.19
C LYS A 15 -5.78 8.25 -23.76
N VAL A 16 -5.31 9.39 -23.26
CA VAL A 16 -3.98 9.53 -22.66
C VAL A 16 -4.17 10.17 -21.30
N MET A 17 -3.78 9.48 -20.23
CA MET A 17 -4.01 9.90 -18.84
C MET A 17 -2.77 9.65 -17.99
N PRO A 18 -2.46 10.51 -17.02
CA PRO A 18 -1.50 10.19 -15.97
C PRO A 18 -2.07 9.13 -15.02
N MET A 19 -1.19 8.36 -14.39
CA MET A 19 -1.57 7.31 -13.44
C MET A 19 -0.85 7.51 -12.11
N VAL A 20 -1.58 7.30 -11.02
CA VAL A 20 -1.06 7.29 -9.66
C VAL A 20 -1.25 5.91 -9.06
N SER A 21 -0.18 5.32 -8.55
CA SER A 21 -0.26 4.15 -7.68
C SER A 21 -0.29 4.62 -6.23
N TYR A 22 -1.37 4.28 -5.56
CA TYR A 22 -1.63 4.60 -4.17
C TYR A 22 -1.36 3.37 -3.30
N GLN A 23 -0.47 3.54 -2.34
CA GLN A 23 -0.16 2.55 -1.31
C GLN A 23 -0.88 2.96 -0.03
N HIS A 24 -1.88 2.17 0.37
CA HIS A 24 -2.72 2.49 1.53
C HIS A 24 -1.97 2.35 2.86
N GLY A 25 -2.44 3.07 3.88
CA GLY A 25 -1.93 3.01 5.23
C GLY A 25 -2.36 1.74 5.98
N THR A 26 -2.02 1.68 7.26
CA THR A 26 -2.39 0.55 8.13
C THR A 26 -3.91 0.42 8.24
N VAL A 27 -4.42 -0.79 8.04
CA VAL A 27 -5.82 -1.13 8.19
C VAL A 27 -6.00 -2.26 9.21
N TYR A 28 -7.14 -2.31 9.88
CA TYR A 28 -7.47 -3.31 10.89
C TYR A 28 -8.61 -4.22 10.46
N GLY A 29 -9.19 -3.95 9.32
CA GLY A 29 -10.23 -4.77 8.70
C GLY A 29 -9.77 -5.29 7.35
N LYS A 30 -9.98 -6.57 7.09
CA LYS A 30 -9.60 -7.21 5.83
C LYS A 30 -10.20 -6.52 4.61
N ASP A 31 -11.37 -5.91 4.77
CA ASP A 31 -12.13 -5.22 3.71
C ASP A 31 -11.91 -3.70 3.70
N TRP A 32 -10.99 -3.16 4.55
CA TRP A 32 -10.72 -1.72 4.60
C TRP A 32 -9.67 -1.29 3.57
N VAL A 33 -9.71 -1.87 2.41
CA VAL A 33 -8.69 -1.83 1.37
C VAL A 33 -9.20 -1.20 0.08
N PRO A 34 -8.32 -0.84 -0.87
CA PRO A 34 -8.71 -0.17 -2.11
C PRO A 34 -9.83 -0.85 -2.90
N SER A 35 -9.89 -2.17 -2.98
CA SER A 35 -10.94 -2.89 -3.72
C SER A 35 -12.34 -2.78 -3.08
N PHE A 36 -12.43 -2.32 -1.82
CA PHE A 36 -13.68 -2.04 -1.11
C PHE A 36 -13.73 -0.58 -0.64
N PRO A 37 -13.75 0.39 -1.56
CA PRO A 37 -13.58 1.82 -1.23
C PRO A 37 -14.64 2.35 -0.27
N GLU A 38 -15.82 1.73 -0.24
CA GLU A 38 -16.92 2.11 0.65
C GLU A 38 -16.61 1.88 2.13
N GLN A 39 -15.69 0.96 2.43
CA GLN A 39 -15.36 0.54 3.79
C GLN A 39 -14.31 1.44 4.45
N ASN A 40 -13.61 2.28 3.68
CA ASN A 40 -12.53 3.11 4.20
C ASN A 40 -12.55 4.52 3.60
N CYS A 41 -12.59 5.54 4.47
CA CYS A 41 -12.56 6.95 4.06
C CYS A 41 -11.28 7.33 3.31
N GLU A 42 -10.13 6.73 3.66
CA GLU A 42 -8.85 6.96 3.00
C GLU A 42 -8.92 6.59 1.52
N ASN A 43 -9.50 5.42 1.20
CA ASN A 43 -9.67 4.97 -0.18
C ASN A 43 -10.57 5.89 -0.99
N ARG A 44 -11.68 6.34 -0.39
CA ARG A 44 -12.58 7.31 -1.04
C ARG A 44 -11.91 8.65 -1.28
N LEU A 45 -11.10 9.10 -0.31
CA LEU A 45 -10.33 10.34 -0.43
C LEU A 45 -9.31 10.23 -1.58
N ALA A 46 -8.58 9.12 -1.67
CA ALA A 46 -7.63 8.87 -2.75
C ALA A 46 -8.31 8.87 -4.13
N ILE A 47 -9.49 8.23 -4.25
CA ILE A 47 -10.28 8.26 -5.49
C ILE A 47 -10.69 9.69 -5.85
N ALA A 48 -11.24 10.43 -4.90
CA ALA A 48 -11.68 11.81 -5.12
C ALA A 48 -10.49 12.73 -5.47
N GLN A 49 -9.36 12.55 -4.80
CA GLN A 49 -8.18 13.38 -4.98
C GLN A 49 -7.48 13.14 -6.32
N PHE A 50 -7.41 11.91 -6.79
CA PHE A 50 -6.68 11.57 -8.01
C PHE A 50 -7.61 11.30 -9.19
N ALA A 51 -8.53 10.34 -9.09
CA ALA A 51 -9.44 10.04 -10.19
C ALA A 51 -10.40 11.20 -10.46
N GLY A 52 -10.84 11.91 -9.42
CA GLY A 52 -11.61 13.16 -9.55
C GLY A 52 -10.87 14.30 -10.24
N GLN A 53 -9.54 14.24 -10.33
CA GLN A 53 -8.68 15.22 -11.01
C GLN A 53 -8.14 14.74 -12.37
N GLY A 54 -8.65 13.61 -12.88
CA GLY A 54 -8.29 13.11 -14.21
C GLY A 54 -7.12 12.13 -14.26
N TYR A 55 -6.64 11.65 -13.12
CA TYR A 55 -5.62 10.59 -13.05
C TYR A 55 -6.28 9.21 -12.98
N VAL A 56 -5.73 8.23 -13.67
CA VAL A 56 -6.03 6.84 -13.33
C VAL A 56 -5.44 6.56 -11.95
N LEU A 57 -6.26 6.09 -11.01
CA LEU A 57 -5.79 5.66 -9.70
C LEU A 57 -5.75 4.15 -9.65
N ILE A 58 -4.63 3.59 -9.19
CA ILE A 58 -4.51 2.16 -8.89
C ILE A 58 -4.08 1.98 -7.42
N GLY A 59 -4.58 0.91 -6.79
CA GLY A 59 -4.20 0.56 -5.43
C GLY A 59 -4.29 -0.94 -5.21
N ALA A 60 -3.21 -1.56 -4.73
CA ALA A 60 -3.21 -2.96 -4.32
C ALA A 60 -3.77 -3.10 -2.91
N ASP A 61 -4.48 -4.20 -2.64
CA ASP A 61 -4.96 -4.50 -1.28
C ASP A 61 -3.89 -5.09 -0.38
N TYR A 62 -2.75 -5.49 -0.95
CA TYR A 62 -1.67 -6.30 -0.38
C TYR A 62 -2.08 -7.77 -0.13
N PHE A 63 -1.08 -8.65 0.07
CA PHE A 63 -1.35 -10.04 0.40
C PHE A 63 -1.86 -10.18 1.84
N GLY A 64 -2.88 -11.02 2.01
CA GLY A 64 -3.57 -11.21 3.28
C GLY A 64 -4.80 -10.34 3.47
N LEU A 65 -4.96 -9.31 2.63
CA LEU A 65 -6.09 -8.39 2.66
C LEU A 65 -7.00 -8.58 1.43
N GLY A 66 -8.16 -7.93 1.43
CA GLY A 66 -9.15 -8.05 0.36
C GLY A 66 -9.57 -9.49 0.13
N THR A 67 -9.43 -9.97 -1.11
CA THR A 67 -9.79 -11.35 -1.48
C THR A 67 -8.66 -12.37 -1.26
N SER A 68 -7.48 -11.95 -0.85
CA SER A 68 -6.35 -12.84 -0.58
C SER A 68 -6.66 -13.81 0.55
N LYS A 69 -6.18 -15.05 0.42
CA LYS A 69 -6.28 -16.11 1.45
C LYS A 69 -5.00 -16.27 2.26
N GLU A 70 -3.97 -15.55 1.91
CA GLU A 70 -2.71 -15.52 2.64
C GLU A 70 -2.89 -14.88 4.03
N LYS A 71 -1.88 -14.99 4.87
CA LYS A 71 -1.78 -14.18 6.08
C LYS A 71 -1.47 -12.73 5.71
N ASP A 72 -1.87 -11.79 6.57
CA ASP A 72 -1.54 -10.38 6.38
C ASP A 72 -0.02 -10.19 6.31
N SER A 73 0.44 -9.53 5.27
CA SER A 73 1.85 -9.21 5.03
C SER A 73 2.24 -7.85 5.61
N TYR A 74 1.64 -7.44 6.72
CA TYR A 74 1.87 -6.14 7.32
C TYR A 74 3.37 -5.83 7.51
N ILE A 75 3.85 -4.74 6.89
CA ILE A 75 5.27 -4.30 6.90
C ILE A 75 6.26 -5.37 6.34
N VAL A 76 5.78 -6.47 5.77
CA VAL A 76 6.62 -7.39 5.00
C VAL A 76 6.82 -6.79 3.62
N THR A 77 7.82 -5.93 3.52
CA THR A 77 8.01 -4.99 2.40
C THR A 77 8.04 -5.67 1.05
N ASP A 78 8.79 -6.76 0.92
CA ASP A 78 8.93 -7.48 -0.36
C ASP A 78 7.59 -8.01 -0.87
N CYS A 79 6.74 -8.51 0.04
CA CYS A 79 5.41 -9.02 -0.30
C CYS A 79 4.48 -7.88 -0.74
N GLN A 80 4.47 -6.77 -0.03
CA GLN A 80 3.61 -5.63 -0.33
C GLN A 80 4.04 -4.90 -1.59
N VAL A 81 5.35 -4.77 -1.81
CA VAL A 81 5.92 -4.24 -3.06
C VAL A 81 5.59 -5.15 -4.25
N GLN A 82 5.64 -6.48 -4.06
CA GLN A 82 5.25 -7.41 -5.12
C GLN A 82 3.77 -7.27 -5.47
N ALA A 83 2.88 -7.20 -4.47
CA ALA A 83 1.45 -6.98 -4.70
C ALA A 83 1.19 -5.66 -5.46
N SER A 84 1.90 -4.58 -5.11
CA SER A 84 1.80 -3.28 -5.78
C SER A 84 2.28 -3.37 -7.24
N TYR A 85 3.36 -4.10 -7.50
CA TYR A 85 3.88 -4.32 -8.86
C TYR A 85 2.92 -5.17 -9.70
N ASP A 86 2.37 -6.24 -9.14
CA ASP A 86 1.40 -7.10 -9.83
C ASP A 86 0.13 -6.30 -10.19
N MET A 87 -0.31 -5.42 -9.27
CA MET A 87 -1.42 -4.50 -9.51
C MET A 87 -1.12 -3.54 -10.68
N TYR A 88 0.09 -2.99 -10.74
CA TYR A 88 0.52 -2.14 -11.86
C TYR A 88 0.45 -2.89 -13.20
N GLN A 89 0.95 -4.13 -13.26
CA GLN A 89 0.90 -4.94 -14.48
C GLN A 89 -0.55 -5.27 -14.91
N ALA A 90 -1.38 -5.62 -13.94
CA ALA A 90 -2.81 -5.85 -14.18
C ALA A 90 -3.50 -4.58 -14.70
N ALA A 91 -3.20 -3.44 -14.10
CA ALA A 91 -3.75 -2.16 -14.52
C ALA A 91 -3.36 -1.80 -15.96
N LEU A 92 -2.09 -1.95 -16.34
CA LEU A 92 -1.65 -1.70 -17.73
C LEU A 92 -2.42 -2.59 -18.72
N THR A 93 -2.64 -3.85 -18.37
CA THR A 93 -3.41 -4.79 -19.21
C THR A 93 -4.85 -4.34 -19.40
N ILE A 94 -5.50 -3.86 -18.34
CA ILE A 94 -6.88 -3.38 -18.39
C ILE A 94 -6.96 -2.05 -19.17
N LEU A 95 -6.08 -1.11 -18.88
CA LEU A 95 -6.04 0.19 -19.55
C LEU A 95 -5.82 0.04 -21.07
N ALA A 96 -4.95 -0.90 -21.48
CA ALA A 96 -4.74 -1.20 -22.89
C ALA A 96 -6.02 -1.72 -23.57
N LYS A 97 -6.82 -2.56 -22.90
CA LYS A 97 -8.13 -3.03 -23.40
C LYS A 97 -9.14 -1.90 -23.55
N GLU A 98 -9.09 -0.90 -22.64
CA GLU A 98 -9.93 0.30 -22.68
C GLU A 98 -9.41 1.35 -23.68
N GLY A 99 -8.27 1.08 -24.34
CA GLY A 99 -7.62 2.00 -25.27
C GLY A 99 -7.04 3.23 -24.59
N ILE A 100 -6.62 3.10 -23.34
CA ILE A 100 -6.02 4.16 -22.53
C ILE A 100 -4.50 3.96 -22.45
N THR A 101 -3.76 5.02 -22.75
CA THR A 101 -2.30 5.08 -22.63
C THR A 101 -1.92 5.90 -21.40
N VAL A 102 -1.00 5.38 -20.60
CA VAL A 102 -0.45 6.11 -19.43
C VAL A 102 0.61 7.10 -19.91
N SER A 103 0.43 8.39 -19.62
CA SER A 103 1.41 9.44 -19.99
C SER A 103 2.54 9.56 -18.98
N ASP A 104 2.20 9.65 -17.71
CA ASP A 104 3.13 9.80 -16.58
C ASP A 104 2.70 8.88 -15.46
N PHE A 105 3.67 8.36 -14.71
CA PHE A 105 3.42 7.49 -13.56
C PHE A 105 3.94 8.11 -12.28
N PHE A 106 3.10 8.08 -11.23
CA PHE A 106 3.35 8.66 -9.92
C PHE A 106 3.10 7.64 -8.83
N LEU A 107 3.78 7.81 -7.70
CA LEU A 107 3.54 7.02 -6.49
C LEU A 107 3.10 7.93 -5.35
N THR A 108 2.21 7.43 -4.53
CA THR A 108 1.84 8.09 -3.27
C THR A 108 1.45 7.05 -2.23
N GLY A 109 1.64 7.41 -0.96
CA GLY A 109 1.25 6.57 0.16
C GLY A 109 1.46 7.29 1.48
N TRP A 110 0.74 6.81 2.49
CA TRP A 110 0.81 7.40 3.80
C TRP A 110 1.07 6.31 4.85
N SER A 111 1.84 6.64 5.92
CA SER A 111 2.19 5.71 7.00
C SER A 111 2.86 4.44 6.45
N GLN A 112 2.31 3.25 6.68
CA GLN A 112 2.73 2.00 6.04
C GLN A 112 2.89 2.18 4.52
N GLY A 113 1.90 2.76 3.86
CA GLY A 113 1.94 3.00 2.41
C GLY A 113 3.06 3.93 1.98
N GLY A 114 3.51 4.82 2.85
CA GLY A 114 4.68 5.67 2.60
C GLY A 114 5.97 4.86 2.51
N VAL A 115 6.17 3.89 3.42
CA VAL A 115 7.29 2.94 3.39
C VAL A 115 7.25 2.11 2.10
N ILE A 116 6.07 1.55 1.82
CA ILE A 116 5.88 0.70 0.64
C ILE A 116 6.11 1.49 -0.65
N SER A 117 5.66 2.75 -0.74
CA SER A 117 5.91 3.60 -1.90
C SER A 117 7.41 3.77 -2.19
N MET A 118 8.23 3.97 -1.16
CA MET A 118 9.67 4.14 -1.34
C MET A 118 10.37 2.85 -1.78
N SER A 119 10.04 1.73 -1.13
CA SER A 119 10.57 0.42 -1.55
C SER A 119 10.05 -0.02 -2.92
N TYR A 120 8.83 0.38 -3.26
CA TYR A 120 8.26 0.14 -4.58
C TYR A 120 8.95 0.98 -5.66
N LEU A 121 9.32 2.23 -5.35
CA LEU A 121 10.14 3.05 -6.25
C LEU A 121 11.44 2.33 -6.60
N GLU A 122 12.17 1.82 -5.60
CA GLU A 122 13.41 1.07 -5.81
C GLU A 122 13.22 -0.12 -6.77
N LYS A 123 12.15 -0.90 -6.56
CA LYS A 123 11.81 -2.01 -7.46
C LYS A 123 11.52 -1.54 -8.89
N LEU A 124 10.74 -0.47 -9.06
CA LEU A 124 10.41 0.08 -10.37
C LEU A 124 11.67 0.60 -11.09
N GLU A 125 12.55 1.27 -10.38
CA GLU A 125 13.84 1.74 -10.92
C GLU A 125 14.72 0.57 -11.36
N SER A 126 14.76 -0.54 -10.59
CA SER A 126 15.49 -1.75 -10.97
C SER A 126 14.99 -2.35 -12.29
N TYR A 127 13.69 -2.18 -12.58
CA TYR A 127 13.06 -2.58 -13.84
C TYR A 127 13.08 -1.49 -14.92
N ARG A 128 13.76 -0.36 -14.64
CA ARG A 128 13.83 0.81 -15.53
C ARG A 128 12.46 1.41 -15.87
N ILE A 129 11.49 1.24 -14.97
CA ILE A 129 10.17 1.86 -15.09
C ILE A 129 10.29 3.27 -14.52
N LYS A 130 10.02 4.27 -15.36
CA LYS A 130 10.17 5.67 -14.98
C LYS A 130 8.98 6.11 -14.10
N VAL A 131 9.27 6.53 -12.89
CA VAL A 131 8.35 7.24 -11.99
C VAL A 131 8.66 8.73 -12.08
N LYS A 132 7.64 9.56 -12.32
CA LYS A 132 7.82 10.99 -12.51
C LYS A 132 8.00 11.74 -11.19
N ALA A 133 7.25 11.34 -10.18
CA ALA A 133 7.37 11.85 -8.82
C ALA A 133 6.77 10.86 -7.80
N VAL A 134 7.27 10.95 -6.58
CA VAL A 134 6.77 10.23 -5.40
C VAL A 134 6.42 11.26 -4.34
N GLY A 135 5.24 11.13 -3.75
CA GLY A 135 4.82 11.93 -2.60
C GLY A 135 4.36 11.01 -1.47
N THR A 136 5.06 11.02 -0.34
CA THR A 136 4.71 10.20 0.82
C THR A 136 4.49 11.07 2.05
N ALA A 137 3.66 10.58 2.97
CA ALA A 137 3.44 11.23 4.26
C ALA A 137 3.59 10.21 5.39
N ALA A 138 4.20 10.65 6.50
CA ALA A 138 4.40 9.87 7.72
C ALA A 138 5.06 8.48 7.50
N ALA A 139 5.90 8.36 6.48
CA ALA A 139 6.66 7.14 6.23
C ALA A 139 7.67 6.89 7.35
N GLN A 140 7.72 5.65 7.83
CA GLN A 140 8.70 5.23 8.83
C GLN A 140 10.03 4.96 8.13
N CYS A 141 10.87 5.98 8.03
CA CYS A 141 12.16 5.88 7.32
C CYS A 141 13.20 5.04 8.05
N ASP A 142 13.07 4.91 9.37
CA ASP A 142 13.94 4.08 10.21
C ASP A 142 13.08 3.30 11.21
N ALA A 143 12.85 2.03 10.91
CA ALA A 143 12.03 1.15 11.73
C ALA A 143 12.64 0.89 13.12
N TYR A 144 13.98 0.85 13.23
CA TYR A 144 14.65 0.66 14.51
C TYR A 144 14.46 1.88 15.42
N VAL A 145 14.73 3.08 14.90
CA VAL A 145 14.57 4.33 15.67
C VAL A 145 13.12 4.50 16.10
N MET A 146 12.17 4.25 15.21
CA MET A 146 10.74 4.34 15.51
C MET A 146 10.34 3.35 16.61
N THR A 147 10.69 2.07 16.44
CA THR A 147 10.34 0.99 17.38
C THR A 147 10.96 1.25 18.76
N ASN A 148 12.25 1.59 18.79
CA ASN A 148 12.94 1.91 20.02
C ASN A 148 12.33 3.14 20.70
N GLY A 149 11.92 4.16 19.94
CA GLY A 149 11.23 5.33 20.45
C GLY A 149 9.92 4.97 21.17
N PHE A 150 9.06 4.17 20.55
CA PHE A 150 7.79 3.77 21.15
C PHE A 150 7.96 2.82 22.36
N LEU A 151 8.91 1.90 22.31
CA LEU A 151 9.09 0.89 23.38
C LEU A 151 9.88 1.43 24.57
N GLN A 152 10.91 2.24 24.35
CA GLN A 152 11.81 2.70 25.41
C GLN A 152 11.47 4.13 25.87
N HIS A 153 10.83 4.92 25.04
CA HIS A 153 10.50 6.32 25.33
C HIS A 153 9.05 6.65 24.99
N PRO A 154 8.06 5.88 25.54
CA PRO A 154 6.66 6.13 25.25
C PRO A 154 6.23 7.52 25.71
N ARG A 155 5.40 8.20 24.92
CA ARG A 155 4.91 9.53 25.19
C ARG A 155 3.40 9.50 25.42
N SER A 156 2.89 10.43 26.22
CA SER A 156 1.45 10.52 26.51
C SER A 156 0.58 10.81 25.28
N ILE A 157 1.21 11.30 24.19
CA ILE A 157 0.54 11.55 22.90
C ILE A 157 0.57 10.35 21.95
N ASP A 158 1.34 9.29 22.29
CA ASP A 158 1.38 8.09 21.46
C ASP A 158 0.01 7.38 21.57
N GLY A 159 -0.59 7.19 20.40
CA GLY A 159 -1.94 6.64 20.35
C GLY A 159 -1.99 5.14 20.62
N PRO A 160 -3.15 4.57 20.98
CA PRO A 160 -3.30 3.14 21.24
C PRO A 160 -3.03 2.27 19.99
N TRP A 161 -3.04 2.85 18.80
CA TRP A 161 -2.70 2.17 17.55
C TRP A 161 -1.25 1.64 17.52
N VAL A 162 -0.35 2.20 18.35
CA VAL A 162 1.05 1.72 18.47
C VAL A 162 1.09 0.25 18.87
N THR A 163 0.32 -0.14 19.89
CA THR A 163 0.24 -1.54 20.34
C THR A 163 -0.26 -2.45 19.23
N THR A 164 -1.33 -2.03 18.54
CA THR A 164 -1.91 -2.83 17.44
C THR A 164 -0.92 -2.99 16.29
N MET A 165 -0.15 -1.94 15.97
CA MET A 165 0.89 -2.00 14.95
C MET A 165 1.96 -3.05 15.29
N PHE A 166 2.42 -3.11 16.55
CA PHE A 166 3.38 -4.13 16.98
C PHE A 166 2.81 -5.55 16.91
N ILE A 167 1.54 -5.72 17.30
CA ILE A 167 0.86 -7.01 17.20
C ILE A 167 0.79 -7.47 15.74
N LEU A 168 0.33 -6.61 14.83
CA LEU A 168 0.29 -6.91 13.39
C LEU A 168 1.68 -7.28 12.85
N THR A 169 2.70 -6.51 13.20
CA THR A 169 4.09 -6.78 12.80
C THR A 169 4.54 -8.15 13.31
N ALA A 170 4.29 -8.46 14.58
CA ALA A 170 4.69 -9.74 15.16
C ALA A 170 4.06 -10.94 14.44
N PHE A 171 2.75 -10.90 14.18
CA PHE A 171 2.06 -11.97 13.43
C PHE A 171 2.56 -12.10 11.99
N SER A 172 2.76 -10.99 11.29
CA SER A 172 3.27 -11.01 9.92
C SER A 172 4.69 -11.55 9.86
N PHE A 173 5.55 -11.12 10.76
CA PHE A 173 6.96 -11.54 10.78
C PHE A 173 7.10 -13.00 11.21
N GLU A 174 6.29 -13.46 12.18
CA GLU A 174 6.26 -14.88 12.55
C GLU A 174 5.93 -15.74 11.33
N GLU A 175 4.95 -15.38 10.54
CA GLU A 175 4.52 -16.13 9.36
C GLU A 175 5.54 -16.04 8.22
N TYR A 176 5.92 -14.84 7.82
CA TYR A 176 6.71 -14.63 6.60
C TYR A 176 8.21 -14.87 6.77
N TYR A 177 8.75 -14.59 7.95
CA TYR A 177 10.15 -14.83 8.26
C TYR A 177 10.40 -16.12 9.06
N GLN A 178 9.34 -16.89 9.32
CA GLN A 178 9.41 -18.18 10.00
C GLN A 178 10.10 -18.08 11.37
N ILE A 179 9.63 -17.15 12.22
CA ILE A 179 10.14 -16.90 13.57
C ILE A 179 9.11 -17.41 14.60
N PRO A 180 9.13 -18.71 14.94
CA PRO A 180 8.10 -19.32 15.79
C PRO A 180 8.03 -18.66 17.16
N GLY A 181 6.81 -18.35 17.63
CA GLY A 181 6.56 -17.80 18.95
C GLY A 181 6.80 -16.29 19.07
N LEU A 182 7.12 -15.60 17.98
CA LEU A 182 7.32 -14.15 18.02
C LEU A 182 6.05 -13.43 18.50
N ALA A 183 4.90 -13.77 17.98
CA ALA A 183 3.63 -13.16 18.38
C ALA A 183 3.26 -13.48 19.84
N GLN A 184 3.54 -14.71 20.30
CA GLN A 184 3.28 -15.12 21.68
C GLN A 184 4.11 -14.35 22.70
N GLY A 185 5.28 -13.84 22.33
CA GLY A 185 6.13 -13.01 23.17
C GLY A 185 5.52 -11.64 23.54
N PHE A 186 4.42 -11.24 22.89
CA PHE A 186 3.69 -10.01 23.17
C PHE A 186 2.48 -10.19 24.09
N PHE A 187 2.13 -11.43 24.44
CA PHE A 187 1.01 -11.80 25.32
C PHE A 187 1.48 -12.68 26.48
#